data_0170bf66bffc11e7629a5557f09a8dc8
#
_entry.id   0170bf66bffc11e7629a5557f09a8dc8
#
_cell.length_a   1.000
_cell.length_b   1.000
_cell.length_c   1.000
_cell.angle_alpha   90.00
_cell.angle_beta   90.00
_cell.angle_gamma   90.00
#
_symmetry.space_group_name_H-M   'P 1'
#
loop_
_entity.id
_entity.type
_entity.pdbx_description
1 polymer ?
#
loop_
_entity_poly.entity_id
_entity_poly.type
_entity_poly.pdbx_seq_one_letter_code
_entity_poly.pdbx_strand_id
1 'polypeptide(L)'
;MGSVGGLTFQRNSAGAIVRQRPIPSKQTTTRQSVSHAAHIKWLFEWQKLTQSQRDAWNVYADTFTKINKFGQVKFITGQNWFETSNYYMEVIGEAIMTSPPIHTLPENPQTFNLVLSASQIQLNFTEAHDCTGNPILIWVSAPTKRNTPTVNQIRRLAQITEDCPIGLFDITAVWENAIGLPWTPATLFPNANIFVCLQSLRRSSGITSALLCAKQNTAATAIDNIQTDTGDDLQTDAGVYLQTD
;
A
#
# COMPACT_ATOMS: atom_id res chain seq x y z
N MET A 1 -25.65 -8.81 -22.95
CA MET A 1 -25.57 -7.64 -22.09
C MET A 1 -25.55 -6.40 -22.96
N GLY A 2 -26.25 -5.33 -22.58
CA GLY A 2 -26.32 -4.11 -23.38
C GLY A 2 -26.89 -2.95 -22.62
N SER A 3 -26.84 -1.77 -23.24
CA SER A 3 -27.46 -0.54 -22.71
C SER A 3 -28.41 0.03 -23.74
N VAL A 4 -29.58 0.44 -23.30
CA VAL A 4 -30.59 1.12 -24.13
C VAL A 4 -31.02 2.40 -23.41
N GLY A 5 -30.84 3.53 -24.07
CA GLY A 5 -31.11 4.82 -23.44
C GLY A 5 -30.31 5.05 -22.17
N GLY A 6 -30.98 5.40 -21.08
CA GLY A 6 -30.38 5.59 -19.75
C GLY A 6 -30.25 4.33 -18.90
N LEU A 7 -30.55 3.15 -19.42
CA LEU A 7 -30.56 1.90 -18.66
C LEU A 7 -29.46 0.93 -19.13
N THR A 8 -28.85 0.25 -18.16
CA THR A 8 -27.88 -0.83 -18.39
C THR A 8 -28.47 -2.16 -17.91
N PHE A 9 -28.46 -3.15 -18.77
CA PHE A 9 -28.93 -4.49 -18.48
C PHE A 9 -27.74 -5.39 -18.19
N GLN A 10 -27.69 -6.00 -17.03
CA GLN A 10 -26.65 -6.92 -16.59
C GLN A 10 -27.29 -8.20 -16.06
N ARG A 11 -26.55 -9.31 -16.20
CA ARG A 11 -26.91 -10.59 -15.57
C ARG A 11 -25.75 -11.02 -14.68
N ASN A 12 -26.02 -11.32 -13.44
CA ASN A 12 -25.07 -11.87 -12.48
C ASN A 12 -25.62 -13.21 -11.94
N SER A 13 -24.93 -13.79 -10.96
CA SER A 13 -25.33 -15.03 -10.29
C SER A 13 -26.70 -14.93 -9.59
N ALA A 14 -27.14 -13.73 -9.22
CA ALA A 14 -28.44 -13.47 -8.58
C ALA A 14 -29.56 -13.21 -9.60
N GLY A 15 -29.28 -13.17 -10.92
CA GLY A 15 -30.28 -12.98 -11.98
C GLY A 15 -30.03 -11.76 -12.86
N ALA A 16 -31.08 -11.36 -13.58
CA ALA A 16 -31.06 -10.20 -14.45
C ALA A 16 -31.29 -8.91 -13.63
N ILE A 17 -30.42 -7.96 -13.83
CA ILE A 17 -30.48 -6.65 -13.13
C ILE A 17 -30.58 -5.56 -14.19
N VAL A 18 -31.48 -4.61 -13.95
CA VAL A 18 -31.59 -3.37 -14.70
C VAL A 18 -31.22 -2.22 -13.77
N ARG A 19 -30.29 -1.39 -14.17
CA ARG A 19 -29.87 -0.22 -13.41
C ARG A 19 -29.74 1.01 -14.30
N GLN A 20 -29.89 2.17 -13.70
CA GLN A 20 -29.62 3.41 -14.40
C GLN A 20 -28.13 3.43 -14.85
N ARG A 21 -27.91 3.84 -16.08
CA ARG A 21 -26.55 3.99 -16.60
C ARG A 21 -25.83 5.09 -15.81
N PRO A 22 -24.73 4.79 -15.12
CA PRO A 22 -23.97 5.83 -14.47
C PRO A 22 -23.36 6.75 -15.53
N ILE A 23 -23.57 8.05 -15.38
CA ILE A 23 -22.88 9.06 -16.19
C ILE A 23 -21.49 9.20 -15.58
N PRO A 24 -20.40 8.92 -16.31
CA PRO A 24 -19.07 9.11 -15.79
C PRO A 24 -18.88 10.57 -15.38
N SER A 25 -18.54 10.81 -14.14
CA SER A 25 -18.12 12.13 -13.68
C SER A 25 -16.82 12.49 -14.41
N LYS A 26 -16.81 13.60 -15.11
CA LYS A 26 -15.61 14.08 -15.84
C LYS A 26 -14.53 14.67 -14.92
N GLN A 27 -14.79 14.78 -13.62
CA GLN A 27 -13.82 15.30 -12.67
C GLN A 27 -12.81 14.23 -12.30
N THR A 28 -11.68 14.21 -12.99
CA THR A 28 -10.50 13.49 -12.56
C THR A 28 -9.72 14.36 -11.58
N THR A 29 -9.47 13.84 -10.38
CA THR A 29 -8.55 14.51 -9.45
C THR A 29 -7.13 14.45 -10.01
N THR A 30 -6.25 15.36 -9.61
CA THR A 30 -4.82 15.34 -10.00
C THR A 30 -4.19 13.96 -9.77
N ARG A 31 -4.55 13.30 -8.67
CA ARG A 31 -4.06 11.95 -8.36
C ARG A 31 -4.56 10.89 -9.33
N GLN A 32 -5.82 10.95 -9.70
CA GLN A 32 -6.37 10.04 -10.72
C GLN A 32 -5.68 10.23 -12.05
N SER A 33 -5.37 11.49 -12.42
CA SER A 33 -4.61 11.79 -13.65
C SER A 33 -3.21 11.19 -13.60
N VAL A 34 -2.50 11.32 -12.47
CA VAL A 34 -1.15 10.73 -12.30
C VAL A 34 -1.20 9.21 -12.38
N SER A 35 -2.14 8.57 -11.66
CA SER A 35 -2.30 7.10 -11.71
C SER A 35 -2.67 6.61 -13.11
N HIS A 36 -3.53 7.35 -13.81
CA HIS A 36 -3.92 7.02 -15.18
C HIS A 36 -2.74 7.16 -16.15
N ALA A 37 -1.95 8.24 -16.03
CA ALA A 37 -0.75 8.44 -16.84
C ALA A 37 0.29 7.32 -16.61
N ALA A 38 0.50 6.90 -15.35
CA ALA A 38 1.37 5.79 -15.02
C ALA A 38 0.88 4.48 -15.67
N HIS A 39 -0.42 4.19 -15.57
CA HIS A 39 -0.99 3.00 -16.21
C HIS A 39 -0.82 3.01 -17.74
N ILE A 40 -1.08 4.16 -18.38
CA ILE A 40 -0.87 4.32 -19.85
C ILE A 40 0.59 4.08 -20.20
N LYS A 41 1.54 4.65 -19.45
CA LYS A 41 2.97 4.41 -19.63
C LYS A 41 3.29 2.93 -19.67
N TRP A 42 2.85 2.19 -18.67
CA TRP A 42 3.12 0.74 -18.57
C TRP A 42 2.44 -0.07 -19.64
N LEU A 43 1.26 0.35 -20.10
CA LEU A 43 0.60 -0.24 -21.25
C LEU A 43 1.46 -0.13 -22.52
N PHE A 44 2.07 1.05 -22.77
CA PHE A 44 2.97 1.22 -23.90
C PHE A 44 4.26 0.39 -23.76
N GLU A 45 4.83 0.30 -22.56
CA GLU A 45 6.00 -0.55 -22.32
C GLU A 45 5.68 -2.04 -22.53
N TRP A 46 4.50 -2.50 -22.12
CA TRP A 46 4.01 -3.84 -22.41
C TRP A 46 3.89 -4.11 -23.91
N GLN A 47 3.42 -3.13 -24.69
CA GLN A 47 3.28 -3.28 -26.15
C GLN A 47 4.63 -3.39 -26.86
N LYS A 48 5.70 -2.84 -26.31
CA LYS A 48 7.05 -2.96 -26.86
C LYS A 48 7.67 -4.35 -26.65
N LEU A 49 7.16 -5.15 -25.74
CA LEU A 49 7.64 -6.51 -25.52
C LEU A 49 7.41 -7.39 -26.73
N THR A 50 8.34 -8.31 -26.96
CA THR A 50 8.16 -9.37 -27.96
C THR A 50 7.04 -10.32 -27.52
N GLN A 51 6.49 -11.08 -28.47
CA GLN A 51 5.45 -12.06 -28.13
C GLN A 51 5.96 -13.08 -27.12
N SER A 52 7.18 -13.59 -27.29
CA SER A 52 7.80 -14.54 -26.36
C SER A 52 7.92 -13.98 -24.93
N GLN A 53 8.25 -12.69 -24.78
CA GLN A 53 8.29 -12.05 -23.45
C GLN A 53 6.90 -11.94 -22.83
N ARG A 54 5.89 -11.54 -23.60
CA ARG A 54 4.50 -11.49 -23.13
C ARG A 54 3.98 -12.87 -22.72
N ASP A 55 4.31 -13.90 -23.49
CA ASP A 55 3.93 -15.28 -23.17
C ASP A 55 4.61 -15.75 -21.87
N ALA A 56 5.89 -15.41 -21.66
CA ALA A 56 6.58 -15.72 -20.41
C ALA A 56 5.90 -15.05 -19.20
N TRP A 57 5.46 -13.79 -19.31
CA TRP A 57 4.71 -13.12 -18.27
C TRP A 57 3.32 -13.72 -18.03
N ASN A 58 2.65 -14.22 -19.07
CA ASN A 58 1.37 -14.91 -18.92
C ASN A 58 1.55 -16.25 -18.20
N VAL A 59 2.57 -17.04 -18.54
CA VAL A 59 2.92 -18.29 -17.82
C VAL A 59 3.24 -18.00 -16.36
N TYR A 60 3.99 -16.92 -16.09
CA TYR A 60 4.25 -16.47 -14.73
C TYR A 60 2.96 -16.15 -13.97
N ALA A 61 2.02 -15.46 -14.61
CA ALA A 61 0.74 -15.09 -14.01
C ALA A 61 -0.14 -16.32 -13.69
N ASP A 62 -0.11 -17.34 -14.51
CA ASP A 62 -0.84 -18.59 -14.27
C ASP A 62 -0.26 -19.37 -13.07
N THR A 63 1.05 -19.24 -12.83
CA THR A 63 1.72 -19.90 -11.72
C THR A 63 1.45 -19.21 -10.37
N PHE A 64 1.36 -17.87 -10.35
CA PHE A 64 1.26 -17.07 -9.12
C PHE A 64 -0.07 -16.33 -9.03
N THR A 65 -1.01 -16.92 -8.33
CA THR A 65 -2.32 -16.32 -8.06
C THR A 65 -2.30 -15.48 -6.78
N LYS A 66 -3.17 -14.49 -6.70
CA LYS A 66 -3.40 -13.71 -5.47
C LYS A 66 -4.73 -14.10 -4.84
N ILE A 67 -4.80 -14.00 -3.51
CA ILE A 67 -6.04 -14.18 -2.77
C ILE A 67 -6.63 -12.80 -2.49
N ASN A 68 -7.92 -12.61 -2.76
CA ASN A 68 -8.61 -11.37 -2.41
C ASN A 68 -8.99 -11.35 -0.91
N LYS A 69 -9.47 -10.20 -0.42
CA LYS A 69 -9.90 -10.02 0.98
C LYS A 69 -11.04 -10.96 1.43
N PHE A 70 -11.68 -11.69 0.53
CA PHE A 70 -12.72 -12.66 0.82
C PHE A 70 -12.21 -14.11 0.74
N GLY A 71 -10.90 -14.33 0.68
CA GLY A 71 -10.30 -15.67 0.58
C GLY A 71 -10.42 -16.31 -0.81
N GLN A 72 -10.91 -15.61 -1.83
CA GLN A 72 -11.08 -16.15 -3.18
C GLN A 72 -9.82 -15.94 -4.02
N VAL A 73 -9.47 -16.93 -4.81
CA VAL A 73 -8.37 -16.83 -5.77
C VAL A 73 -8.69 -15.77 -6.83
N LYS A 74 -7.80 -14.81 -6.97
CA LYS A 74 -7.86 -13.77 -7.99
C LYS A 74 -6.80 -14.04 -9.04
N PHE A 75 -7.22 -14.32 -10.26
CA PHE A 75 -6.32 -14.39 -11.41
C PHE A 75 -5.90 -12.98 -11.83
N ILE A 76 -4.60 -12.82 -12.03
CA ILE A 76 -3.99 -11.57 -12.46
C ILE A 76 -3.34 -11.85 -13.81
N THR A 77 -3.53 -10.98 -14.78
CA THR A 77 -2.94 -11.16 -16.12
C THR A 77 -1.43 -10.92 -16.09
N GLY A 78 -0.70 -11.48 -17.05
CA GLY A 78 0.75 -11.24 -17.19
C GLY A 78 1.07 -9.75 -17.32
N GLN A 79 0.24 -8.98 -18.02
CA GLN A 79 0.36 -7.54 -18.11
C GLN A 79 0.28 -6.86 -16.73
N ASN A 80 -0.67 -7.22 -15.89
CA ASN A 80 -0.80 -6.63 -14.55
C ASN A 80 0.40 -6.98 -13.64
N TRP A 81 0.96 -8.17 -13.78
CA TRP A 81 2.20 -8.54 -13.09
C TRP A 81 3.38 -7.70 -13.59
N PHE A 82 3.53 -7.57 -14.92
CA PHE A 82 4.53 -6.72 -15.54
C PHE A 82 4.44 -5.27 -15.05
N GLU A 83 3.24 -4.67 -15.09
CA GLU A 83 2.99 -3.30 -14.62
C GLU A 83 3.35 -3.14 -13.14
N THR A 84 2.89 -4.05 -12.28
CA THR A 84 3.12 -3.95 -10.83
C THR A 84 4.60 -4.07 -10.49
N SER A 85 5.29 -5.07 -11.04
CA SER A 85 6.71 -5.28 -10.77
C SER A 85 7.56 -4.12 -11.27
N ASN A 86 7.32 -3.68 -12.50
CA ASN A 86 8.08 -2.58 -13.09
C ASN A 86 7.75 -1.21 -12.50
N TYR A 87 6.55 -0.99 -12.00
CA TYR A 87 6.24 0.22 -11.23
C TYR A 87 7.16 0.34 -10.01
N TYR A 88 7.35 -0.73 -9.25
CA TYR A 88 8.25 -0.70 -8.10
C TYR A 88 9.72 -0.61 -8.50
N MET A 89 10.11 -1.25 -9.61
CA MET A 89 11.48 -1.09 -10.15
C MET A 89 11.77 0.38 -10.53
N GLU A 90 10.83 1.04 -11.20
CA GLU A 90 10.96 2.47 -11.51
C GLU A 90 11.08 3.32 -10.26
N VAL A 91 10.27 3.04 -9.23
CA VAL A 91 10.27 3.80 -7.97
C VAL A 91 11.63 3.72 -7.25
N ILE A 92 12.35 2.61 -7.39
CA ILE A 92 13.72 2.44 -6.82
C ILE A 92 14.83 2.81 -7.81
N GLY A 93 14.48 3.30 -9.01
CA GLY A 93 15.46 3.72 -10.01
C GLY A 93 16.13 2.58 -10.79
N GLU A 94 15.56 1.38 -10.74
CA GLU A 94 16.09 0.22 -11.45
C GLU A 94 15.56 0.13 -12.89
N ALA A 95 16.25 -0.66 -13.71
CA ALA A 95 15.85 -0.86 -15.11
C ALA A 95 14.55 -1.65 -15.25
N ILE A 96 13.82 -1.41 -16.34
CA ILE A 96 12.61 -2.15 -16.68
C ILE A 96 12.93 -3.62 -16.95
N MET A 97 12.23 -4.52 -16.28
CA MET A 97 12.31 -5.96 -16.51
C MET A 97 11.45 -6.34 -17.72
N THR A 98 12.07 -6.89 -18.73
CA THR A 98 11.36 -7.40 -19.93
C THR A 98 10.91 -8.85 -19.78
N SER A 99 11.55 -9.61 -18.89
CA SER A 99 11.22 -11.00 -18.57
C SER A 99 10.77 -11.12 -17.12
N PRO A 100 9.88 -12.07 -16.79
CA PRO A 100 9.41 -12.24 -15.42
C PRO A 100 10.57 -12.66 -14.49
N PRO A 101 10.59 -12.14 -13.26
CA PRO A 101 11.62 -12.48 -12.28
C PRO A 101 11.36 -13.87 -11.67
N ILE A 102 12.37 -14.39 -10.97
CA ILE A 102 12.15 -15.53 -10.08
C ILE A 102 11.26 -15.06 -8.93
N HIS A 103 10.14 -15.75 -8.72
CA HIS A 103 9.19 -15.40 -7.67
C HIS A 103 9.71 -15.79 -6.29
N THR A 104 10.37 -14.87 -5.63
CA THR A 104 10.83 -15.03 -4.26
C THR A 104 10.29 -13.85 -3.46
N LEU A 105 9.48 -14.12 -2.45
CA LEU A 105 9.00 -13.06 -1.56
C LEU A 105 10.16 -12.47 -0.77
N PRO A 106 10.23 -11.14 -0.60
CA PRO A 106 11.16 -10.53 0.34
C PRO A 106 10.74 -10.89 1.77
N GLU A 107 11.70 -10.81 2.68
CA GLU A 107 11.40 -10.90 4.11
C GLU A 107 10.46 -9.75 4.51
N ASN A 108 9.58 -10.03 5.48
CA ASN A 108 8.72 -9.00 6.03
C ASN A 108 9.59 -7.93 6.73
N PRO A 109 9.16 -6.66 6.72
CA PRO A 109 9.80 -5.64 7.55
C PRO A 109 9.82 -6.09 9.01
N GLN A 110 10.86 -5.70 9.72
CA GLN A 110 10.93 -5.89 11.17
C GLN A 110 9.80 -5.14 11.88
N THR A 111 9.42 -5.62 13.05
CA THR A 111 8.46 -4.93 13.90
C THR A 111 8.96 -3.53 14.27
N PHE A 112 8.06 -2.58 14.26
CA PHE A 112 8.37 -1.20 14.60
C PHE A 112 7.24 -0.59 15.43
N ASN A 113 7.60 0.41 16.22
CA ASN A 113 6.63 1.24 16.94
C ASN A 113 6.57 2.62 16.29
N LEU A 114 5.37 3.17 16.15
CA LEU A 114 5.17 4.53 15.71
C LEU A 114 5.20 5.45 16.96
N VAL A 115 6.10 6.40 16.96
CA VAL A 115 6.25 7.39 18.04
C VAL A 115 5.87 8.77 17.51
N LEU A 116 4.86 9.38 18.11
CA LEU A 116 4.41 10.74 17.78
C LEU A 116 4.81 11.71 18.89
N SER A 117 5.44 12.80 18.52
CA SER A 117 5.72 13.93 19.42
C SER A 117 5.11 15.22 18.88
N ALA A 118 5.20 16.30 19.63
CA ALA A 118 4.70 17.60 19.16
C ALA A 118 5.42 18.09 17.89
N SER A 119 6.65 17.65 17.65
CA SER A 119 7.49 18.12 16.56
C SER A 119 7.86 17.04 15.54
N GLN A 120 7.66 15.76 15.86
CA GLN A 120 8.21 14.67 15.03
C GLN A 120 7.28 13.46 14.94
N ILE A 121 7.39 12.80 13.80
CA ILE A 121 6.84 11.45 13.54
C ILE A 121 8.04 10.53 13.40
N GLN A 122 8.18 9.55 14.29
CA GLN A 122 9.32 8.65 14.30
C GLN A 122 8.90 7.20 14.25
N LEU A 123 9.67 6.38 13.54
CA LEU A 123 9.59 4.94 13.57
C LEU A 123 10.69 4.42 14.49
N ASN A 124 10.32 3.62 15.48
CA ASN A 124 11.28 2.98 16.37
C ASN A 124 11.43 1.50 15.94
N PHE A 125 12.56 1.18 15.34
CA PHE A 125 12.90 -0.18 14.93
C PHE A 125 13.62 -0.89 16.09
N THR A 126 13.12 -2.08 16.44
CA THR A 126 13.71 -2.90 17.53
C THR A 126 14.90 -3.72 17.08
N GLU A 127 14.98 -4.00 15.78
CA GLU A 127 16.05 -4.82 15.17
C GLU A 127 16.52 -4.19 13.87
N ALA A 128 17.76 -4.49 13.49
CA ALA A 128 18.29 -4.08 12.19
C ALA A 128 17.60 -4.86 11.06
N HIS A 129 17.29 -4.18 9.96
CA HIS A 129 16.84 -4.80 8.73
C HIS A 129 17.90 -4.54 7.64
N ASP A 130 18.28 -5.60 6.92
CA ASP A 130 19.17 -5.43 5.76
C ASP A 130 18.37 -4.88 4.57
N CYS A 131 18.42 -3.58 4.39
CA CYS A 131 17.73 -2.89 3.32
C CYS A 131 18.48 -2.93 1.98
N THR A 132 19.75 -3.39 1.93
CA THR A 132 20.57 -3.32 0.73
C THR A 132 19.98 -4.10 -0.44
N GLY A 133 19.47 -5.30 -0.18
CA GLY A 133 18.77 -6.12 -1.17
C GLY A 133 17.26 -5.96 -1.17
N ASN A 134 16.70 -5.45 -0.08
CA ASN A 134 15.26 -5.34 0.15
C ASN A 134 14.90 -3.97 0.76
N PRO A 135 14.90 -2.89 -0.03
CA PRO A 135 14.53 -1.58 0.48
C PRO A 135 13.12 -1.58 1.08
N ILE A 136 12.88 -0.75 2.08
CA ILE A 136 11.58 -0.60 2.72
C ILE A 136 10.79 0.53 2.07
N LEU A 137 9.56 0.23 1.71
CA LEU A 137 8.55 1.19 1.28
C LEU A 137 7.80 1.71 2.51
N ILE A 138 7.81 3.02 2.72
CA ILE A 138 7.09 3.68 3.81
C ILE A 138 5.81 4.27 3.26
N TRP A 139 4.67 3.78 3.74
CA TRP A 139 3.34 4.27 3.39
C TRP A 139 2.76 5.07 4.56
N VAL A 140 2.22 6.23 4.27
CA VAL A 140 1.65 7.11 5.30
C VAL A 140 0.19 7.46 5.01
N SER A 141 -0.59 7.65 6.07
CA SER A 141 -1.97 8.13 5.96
C SER A 141 -2.06 9.61 6.28
N ALA A 142 -3.07 10.27 5.71
CA ALA A 142 -3.55 11.52 6.28
C ALA A 142 -4.15 11.26 7.67
N PRO A 143 -4.24 12.29 8.54
CA PRO A 143 -4.90 12.16 9.83
C PRO A 143 -6.34 11.66 9.67
N THR A 144 -6.71 10.69 10.48
CA THR A 144 -8.03 10.06 10.43
C THR A 144 -8.75 10.25 11.76
N LYS A 145 -10.07 10.05 11.78
CA LYS A 145 -10.85 10.14 13.02
C LYS A 145 -10.38 9.07 14.02
N ARG A 146 -10.42 9.40 15.32
CA ARG A 146 -10.01 8.51 16.42
C ARG A 146 -10.61 7.11 16.34
N ASN A 147 -11.87 6.99 15.92
CA ASN A 147 -12.58 5.71 15.84
C ASN A 147 -12.37 4.94 14.52
N THR A 148 -11.36 5.31 13.72
CA THR A 148 -11.04 4.57 12.50
C THR A 148 -10.24 3.33 12.89
N PRO A 149 -10.82 2.11 12.80
CA PRO A 149 -10.18 0.90 13.31
C PRO A 149 -9.06 0.40 12.40
N THR A 150 -9.20 0.59 11.09
CA THR A 150 -8.28 0.06 10.08
C THR A 150 -7.95 1.07 9.01
N VAL A 151 -6.78 0.91 8.39
CA VAL A 151 -6.33 1.74 7.28
C VAL A 151 -6.84 1.16 5.97
N ASN A 152 -8.05 1.50 5.61
CA ASN A 152 -8.55 1.16 4.27
C ASN A 152 -8.05 2.11 3.17
N GLN A 153 -7.35 3.19 3.53
CA GLN A 153 -6.91 4.24 2.62
C GLN A 153 -5.50 4.75 2.98
N ILE A 154 -4.52 3.86 2.93
CA ILE A 154 -3.12 4.28 2.91
C ILE A 154 -2.92 5.07 1.62
N ARG A 155 -2.64 6.34 1.75
CA ARG A 155 -2.73 7.24 0.61
C ARG A 155 -1.44 7.41 -0.15
N ARG A 156 -0.24 7.14 0.41
CA ARG A 156 1.01 7.41 -0.30
C ARG A 156 2.17 6.55 0.12
N LEU A 157 2.86 6.08 -0.88
CA LEU A 157 4.27 5.78 -0.78
C LEU A 157 4.98 7.12 -0.50
N ALA A 158 5.55 7.23 0.68
CA ALA A 158 6.17 8.46 1.12
C ALA A 158 7.67 8.44 0.88
N GLN A 159 8.31 7.30 1.14
CA GLN A 159 9.74 7.13 0.98
C GLN A 159 10.11 5.69 0.75
N ILE A 160 11.28 5.50 0.13
CA ILE A 160 12.00 4.25 0.09
C ILE A 160 13.29 4.48 0.85
N THR A 161 13.61 3.59 1.79
CA THR A 161 14.86 3.65 2.52
C THR A 161 15.66 2.38 2.31
N GLU A 162 16.93 2.56 2.03
CA GLU A 162 17.93 1.48 1.93
C GLU A 162 18.68 1.31 3.26
N ASP A 163 18.50 2.25 4.17
CA ASP A 163 19.10 2.27 5.51
C ASP A 163 17.98 2.23 6.55
N CYS A 164 17.90 1.14 7.29
CA CYS A 164 17.01 1.00 8.42
C CYS A 164 17.82 0.91 9.71
N PRO A 165 18.15 2.04 10.32
CA PRO A 165 18.89 2.04 11.58
C PRO A 165 18.05 1.39 12.69
N ILE A 166 18.73 0.72 13.62
CA ILE A 166 18.12 0.36 14.90
C ILE A 166 17.82 1.65 15.66
N GLY A 167 16.63 1.76 16.23
CA GLY A 167 16.20 2.92 17.01
C GLY A 167 15.27 3.86 16.26
N LEU A 168 15.32 5.13 16.61
CA LEU A 168 14.38 6.14 16.12
C LEU A 168 14.78 6.66 14.74
N PHE A 169 13.88 6.53 13.79
CA PHE A 169 14.00 7.04 12.44
C PHE A 169 12.93 8.12 12.19
N ASP A 170 13.36 9.36 11.95
CA ASP A 170 12.45 10.49 11.73
C ASP A 170 11.90 10.47 10.29
N ILE A 171 10.59 10.46 10.18
CA ILE A 171 9.86 10.52 8.90
C ILE A 171 9.00 11.78 8.76
N THR A 172 9.19 12.80 9.61
CA THR A 172 8.34 13.99 9.65
C THR A 172 8.30 14.69 8.29
N ALA A 173 9.45 15.06 7.74
CA ALA A 173 9.53 15.72 6.44
C ALA A 173 8.95 14.88 5.30
N VAL A 174 9.14 13.57 5.38
CA VAL A 174 8.60 12.60 4.41
C VAL A 174 7.08 12.58 4.46
N TRP A 175 6.51 12.56 5.68
CA TRP A 175 5.08 12.60 5.90
C TRP A 175 4.48 13.94 5.40
N GLU A 176 5.10 15.08 5.75
CA GLU A 176 4.67 16.41 5.32
C GLU A 176 4.63 16.54 3.80
N ASN A 177 5.68 16.10 3.12
CA ASN A 177 5.74 16.08 1.66
C ASN A 177 4.65 15.18 1.05
N ALA A 178 4.44 14.00 1.64
CA ALA A 178 3.45 13.06 1.15
C ALA A 178 2.02 13.53 1.34
N ILE A 179 1.70 14.13 2.45
CA ILE A 179 0.35 14.58 2.81
C ILE A 179 0.08 16.01 2.31
N GLY A 180 1.11 16.85 2.24
CA GLY A 180 1.02 18.26 1.86
C GLY A 180 0.52 19.15 2.99
N LEU A 181 0.76 18.75 4.25
CA LEU A 181 0.39 19.49 5.47
C LEU A 181 1.58 19.51 6.43
N PRO A 182 1.81 20.62 7.17
CA PRO A 182 2.84 20.66 8.19
C PRO A 182 2.46 19.77 9.39
N TRP A 183 3.47 19.20 10.06
CA TRP A 183 3.27 18.42 11.26
C TRP A 183 3.06 19.34 12.48
N THR A 184 1.81 19.59 12.81
CA THR A 184 1.41 20.38 13.98
C THR A 184 0.22 19.68 14.67
N PRO A 185 0.46 18.55 15.36
CA PRO A 185 -0.62 17.66 15.81
C PRO A 185 -1.58 18.33 16.79
N ALA A 186 -1.06 19.18 17.70
CA ALA A 186 -1.89 19.82 18.72
C ALA A 186 -2.92 20.82 18.15
N THR A 187 -2.59 21.47 17.04
CA THR A 187 -3.43 22.51 16.44
C THR A 187 -4.26 22.01 15.26
N LEU A 188 -3.66 21.22 14.38
CA LEU A 188 -4.33 20.78 13.15
C LEU A 188 -5.04 19.43 13.29
N PHE A 189 -4.56 18.56 14.19
CA PHE A 189 -5.04 17.18 14.27
C PHE A 189 -5.28 16.71 15.71
N PRO A 190 -6.03 17.44 16.53
CA PRO A 190 -6.29 17.00 17.90
C PRO A 190 -7.06 15.66 17.88
N ASN A 191 -6.57 14.67 18.60
CA ASN A 191 -7.19 13.33 18.69
C ASN A 191 -7.35 12.61 17.35
N ALA A 192 -6.46 12.82 16.38
CA ALA A 192 -6.45 12.09 15.13
C ALA A 192 -5.57 10.83 15.22
N ASN A 193 -5.93 9.81 14.47
CA ASN A 193 -5.08 8.65 14.27
C ASN A 193 -4.19 8.87 13.04
N ILE A 194 -2.91 8.58 13.20
CA ILE A 194 -1.93 8.48 12.13
C ILE A 194 -1.58 7.00 11.95
N PHE A 195 -1.56 6.57 10.71
CA PHE A 195 -1.13 5.23 10.33
C PHE A 195 0.13 5.33 9.49
N VAL A 196 1.08 4.49 9.80
CA VAL A 196 2.27 4.26 8.98
C VAL A 196 2.39 2.78 8.72
N CYS A 197 2.62 2.43 7.47
CA CYS A 197 2.78 1.04 7.09
C CYS A 197 4.10 0.85 6.35
N LEU A 198 4.73 -0.28 6.61
CA LEU A 198 5.99 -0.69 6.00
C LEU A 198 5.78 -1.92 5.13
N GLN A 199 6.57 -1.99 4.09
CA GLN A 199 6.56 -3.11 3.17
C GLN A 199 7.97 -3.28 2.60
N SER A 200 8.55 -4.46 2.68
CA SER A 200 9.83 -4.72 2.02
C SER A 200 9.62 -4.93 0.52
N LEU A 201 10.55 -4.43 -0.26
CA LEU A 201 10.56 -4.60 -1.71
C LEU A 201 11.81 -5.38 -2.10
N ARG A 202 11.67 -6.45 -2.85
CA ARG A 202 12.83 -7.14 -3.43
C ARG A 202 13.35 -6.39 -4.66
N ARG A 203 14.55 -5.85 -4.56
CA ARG A 203 15.19 -5.08 -5.63
C ARG A 203 15.33 -5.85 -6.95
N SER A 204 15.56 -7.16 -6.90
CA SER A 204 15.73 -7.97 -8.10
C SER A 204 14.45 -8.35 -8.83
N SER A 205 13.27 -8.09 -8.26
CA SER A 205 12.00 -8.59 -8.81
C SER A 205 10.83 -7.60 -8.74
N GLY A 206 10.95 -6.50 -8.02
CA GLY A 206 9.83 -5.59 -7.77
C GLY A 206 8.67 -6.22 -6.98
N ILE A 207 8.90 -7.38 -6.33
CA ILE A 207 7.89 -8.06 -5.51
C ILE A 207 7.95 -7.49 -4.10
N THR A 208 6.78 -7.22 -3.52
CA THR A 208 6.65 -6.68 -2.17
C THR A 208 6.23 -7.76 -1.17
N SER A 209 6.66 -7.59 0.09
CA SER A 209 6.21 -8.40 1.23
C SER A 209 4.75 -8.09 1.61
N ALA A 210 4.26 -8.74 2.65
CA ALA A 210 3.05 -8.32 3.34
C ALA A 210 3.22 -6.89 3.91
N LEU A 211 2.10 -6.20 4.08
CA LEU A 211 2.06 -4.85 4.64
C LEU A 211 1.99 -4.94 6.16
N LEU A 212 2.96 -4.33 6.85
CA LEU A 212 2.98 -4.20 8.30
C LEU A 212 2.58 -2.77 8.68
N CYS A 213 1.51 -2.58 9.46
CA CYS A 213 0.99 -1.27 9.81
C CYS A 213 1.03 -1.01 11.30
N ALA A 214 1.39 0.22 11.68
CA ALA A 214 1.27 0.76 13.02
C ALA A 214 0.32 1.95 13.02
N LYS A 215 -0.38 2.14 14.14
CA LYS A 215 -1.31 3.24 14.37
C LYS A 215 -0.97 3.95 15.66
N GLN A 216 -1.02 5.26 15.67
CA GLN A 216 -0.95 6.05 16.92
C GLN A 216 -1.88 7.25 16.87
N ASN A 217 -2.40 7.64 18.06
CA ASN A 217 -3.24 8.81 18.22
C ASN A 217 -2.38 10.04 18.58
N THR A 218 -2.67 11.19 18.00
CA THR A 218 -1.93 12.44 18.24
C THR A 218 -2.10 13.01 19.64
N ALA A 219 -3.12 12.57 20.39
CA ALA A 219 -3.31 12.97 21.80
C ALA A 219 -2.69 11.96 22.78
N ALA A 220 -2.20 10.82 22.31
CA ALA A 220 -1.58 9.82 23.18
C ALA A 220 -0.20 10.30 23.61
N THR A 221 -0.02 10.45 24.91
CA THR A 221 1.29 10.66 25.55
C THR A 221 1.98 9.33 25.87
N ALA A 222 1.28 8.22 25.68
CA ALA A 222 1.75 6.86 25.91
C ALA A 222 1.88 6.08 24.59
N ILE A 223 2.81 5.17 24.55
CA ILE A 223 3.09 4.30 23.41
C ILE A 223 1.94 3.28 23.29
N ASP A 224 1.05 3.49 22.32
CA ASP A 224 0.09 2.46 21.93
C ASP A 224 0.77 1.46 21.02
N ASN A 225 0.70 0.19 21.39
CA ASN A 225 1.36 -0.89 20.67
C ASN A 225 0.73 -1.21 19.32
N ILE A 226 1.53 -1.82 18.49
CA ILE A 226 1.31 -2.25 17.11
C ILE A 226 0.04 -3.09 17.00
N GLN A 227 -0.80 -2.75 16.04
CA GLN A 227 -1.82 -3.65 15.54
C GLN A 227 -1.27 -4.38 14.31
N THR A 228 -0.98 -5.65 14.43
CA THR A 228 -0.76 -6.52 13.26
C THR A 228 -2.11 -6.83 12.63
N ASP A 229 -2.16 -6.92 11.30
CA ASP A 229 -3.39 -7.28 10.56
C ASP A 229 -3.85 -8.73 10.80
N THR A 230 -3.16 -9.43 11.71
CA THR A 230 -3.46 -10.79 12.16
C THR A 230 -4.45 -10.86 13.33
N GLY A 231 -4.96 -9.73 13.81
CA GLY A 231 -6.09 -9.71 14.76
C GLY A 231 -5.75 -9.97 16.24
N ASP A 232 -4.46 -9.94 16.60
CA ASP A 232 -4.07 -10.20 17.99
C ASP A 232 -3.77 -8.89 18.76
N ASP A 233 -4.44 -8.77 19.88
CA ASP A 233 -4.25 -7.92 21.06
C ASP A 233 -4.20 -6.39 20.89
N LEU A 234 -5.32 -5.79 21.28
CA LEU A 234 -5.42 -4.36 21.60
C LEU A 234 -4.92 -4.08 23.01
N GLN A 235 -3.85 -3.31 23.16
CA GLN A 235 -3.46 -2.79 24.46
C GLN A 235 -4.07 -1.39 24.66
N THR A 236 -4.77 -1.20 25.77
CA THR A 236 -5.32 0.12 26.13
C THR A 236 -4.29 0.95 26.88
N ASP A 237 -4.49 2.28 26.93
CA ASP A 237 -3.64 3.28 27.61
C ASP A 237 -3.34 2.98 29.09
N ALA A 238 -4.01 2.00 29.69
CA ALA A 238 -3.83 1.59 31.09
C ALA A 238 -3.06 0.26 31.24
N GLY A 239 -2.49 -0.29 30.15
CA GLY A 239 -1.76 -1.57 30.21
C GLY A 239 -2.66 -2.79 30.42
N VAL A 240 -3.94 -2.67 30.15
CA VAL A 240 -4.89 -3.78 30.27
C VAL A 240 -5.06 -4.44 28.90
N TYR A 241 -4.73 -5.71 28.79
CA TYR A 241 -4.98 -6.50 27.60
C TYR A 241 -6.48 -6.80 27.48
N LEU A 242 -7.09 -6.48 26.37
CA LEU A 242 -8.42 -6.95 26.02
C LEU A 242 -8.24 -8.17 25.11
N GLN A 243 -8.52 -9.35 25.64
CA GLN A 243 -8.71 -10.55 24.83
C GLN A 243 -10.08 -10.43 24.16
N THR A 244 -10.11 -10.57 22.84
CA THR A 244 -11.36 -10.73 22.09
C THR A 244 -11.60 -12.24 21.93
N ASP A 245 -12.71 -12.71 22.49
CA ASP A 245 -13.27 -14.04 22.25
C ASP A 245 -13.75 -14.22 20.81
#